data_964e4a69aa5b8b4ad2df2e6daad9b452
#
_entry.id   964e4a69aa5b8b4ad2df2e6daad9b452
#
_cell.length_a   1.000
_cell.length_b   1.000
_cell.length_c   1.000
_cell.angle_alpha   90.00
_cell.angle_beta   90.00
_cell.angle_gamma   90.00
#
_symmetry.space_group_name_H-M   'P 1'
#
loop_
_entity.id
_entity.type
_entity.pdbx_description
1 polymer ?
#
loop_
_entity_poly.entity_id
_entity_poly.type
_entity_poly.pdbx_seq_one_letter_code
_entity_poly.pdbx_strand_id
1 'polypeptide(L)'
;VLVRVLASAVNPLDTKIAAGKGGHANQTLPAVLGMDLAGVVERLGEGVTAFSVGAEVYGMAGGIGGNQGALAQYIAVDADLLARKPHNLSMREAAALPLIFITAWEGLVDRANVRAGQKVLIHGGAGGVGHVALQIAKARGAEVFATGSAHSRAAIESFGATPIDYRSSTVDDYMAQHTDGEGFDVVYDTVGGSTLDASFAAVKIYTGHVLSCLGWGEHKLAPLSFRGATYSGVFTLLPLLTGKGRKHHGEILAQATRMAQAGQLRVLLDAQRFTLTEVNQAYERVSSAGNQGKVVIDIA
;
A
#
# COMPACT_ATOMS: atom_id res chain seq x y z
N VAL A 1 2.39 18.71 14.09
CA VAL A 1 1.89 19.83 13.26
C VAL A 1 0.38 19.79 13.17
N LEU A 2 -0.28 20.94 12.99
CA LEU A 2 -1.68 21.04 12.61
C LEU A 2 -1.74 21.13 11.09
N VAL A 3 -2.47 20.18 10.46
CA VAL A 3 -2.66 20.13 9.01
C VAL A 3 -4.11 20.42 8.67
N ARG A 4 -4.35 21.35 7.75
CA ARG A 4 -5.63 21.48 7.06
C ARG A 4 -5.68 20.45 5.97
N VAL A 5 -6.57 19.47 6.13
CA VAL A 5 -6.72 18.33 5.21
C VAL A 5 -7.48 18.77 3.97
N LEU A 6 -6.96 18.47 2.80
CA LEU A 6 -7.59 18.75 1.52
C LEU A 6 -8.13 17.47 0.85
N ALA A 7 -7.48 16.34 1.10
CA ALA A 7 -7.93 15.04 0.62
C ALA A 7 -7.54 13.93 1.61
N SER A 8 -8.38 12.89 1.69
CA SER A 8 -8.13 11.68 2.47
C SER A 8 -8.50 10.45 1.62
N ALA A 9 -7.63 9.44 1.59
CA ALA A 9 -7.94 8.23 0.86
C ALA A 9 -8.59 7.17 1.75
N VAL A 10 -9.47 6.38 1.15
CA VAL A 10 -10.13 5.26 1.82
C VAL A 10 -9.34 3.97 1.59
N ASN A 11 -9.15 3.24 2.68
CA ASN A 11 -8.53 1.91 2.68
C ASN A 11 -9.56 0.85 3.12
N PRO A 12 -9.42 -0.41 2.69
CA PRO A 12 -10.32 -1.48 3.15
C PRO A 12 -10.36 -1.63 4.69
N LEU A 13 -9.31 -1.20 5.39
CA LEU A 13 -9.29 -1.21 6.84
C LEU A 13 -10.21 -0.14 7.44
N ASP A 14 -10.32 1.05 6.84
CA ASP A 14 -11.25 2.11 7.32
C ASP A 14 -12.69 1.58 7.32
N THR A 15 -13.09 0.85 6.27
CA THR A 15 -14.43 0.26 6.18
C THR A 15 -14.67 -0.83 7.23
N LYS A 16 -13.63 -1.64 7.53
CA LYS A 16 -13.68 -2.67 8.58
C LYS A 16 -13.78 -2.05 9.98
N ILE A 17 -13.03 -0.98 10.25
CA ILE A 17 -13.10 -0.26 11.53
C ILE A 17 -14.50 0.33 11.72
N ALA A 18 -15.03 1.04 10.71
CA ALA A 18 -16.38 1.61 10.74
C ALA A 18 -17.46 0.55 11.01
N ALA A 19 -17.29 -0.67 10.47
CA ALA A 19 -18.18 -1.80 10.69
C ALA A 19 -17.93 -2.57 12.01
N GLY A 20 -17.02 -2.11 12.88
CA GLY A 20 -16.65 -2.81 14.12
C GLY A 20 -15.86 -4.10 13.92
N LYS A 21 -15.31 -4.35 12.73
CA LYS A 21 -14.57 -5.57 12.35
C LYS A 21 -13.04 -5.35 12.24
N GLY A 22 -12.55 -4.18 12.62
CA GLY A 22 -11.14 -3.78 12.53
C GLY A 22 -10.38 -3.94 13.86
N GLY A 23 -10.59 -4.98 14.65
CA GLY A 23 -10.03 -5.13 16.00
C GLY A 23 -8.52 -4.95 16.10
N HIS A 24 -7.77 -5.40 15.08
CA HIS A 24 -6.32 -5.25 15.02
C HIS A 24 -5.83 -3.79 14.82
N ALA A 25 -6.72 -2.88 14.45
CA ALA A 25 -6.44 -1.44 14.38
C ALA A 25 -6.52 -0.75 15.76
N ASN A 26 -7.01 -1.43 16.79
CA ASN A 26 -7.12 -0.93 18.16
C ASN A 26 -7.75 0.49 18.21
N GLN A 27 -8.89 0.68 17.49
CA GLN A 27 -9.62 1.93 17.47
C GLN A 27 -10.96 1.79 18.18
N THR A 28 -11.20 2.65 19.15
CA THR A 28 -12.48 2.70 19.88
C THR A 28 -13.42 3.70 19.20
N LEU A 29 -14.66 3.28 18.95
CA LEU A 29 -15.71 4.13 18.41
C LEU A 29 -16.56 4.76 19.53
N PRO A 30 -17.09 6.01 19.37
CA PRO A 30 -16.96 6.85 18.19
C PRO A 30 -15.58 7.49 18.02
N ALA A 31 -15.11 7.61 16.76
CA ALA A 31 -13.81 8.21 16.42
C ALA A 31 -13.88 8.89 15.06
N VAL A 32 -12.99 9.86 14.82
CA VAL A 32 -12.71 10.35 13.46
C VAL A 32 -11.81 9.32 12.79
N LEU A 33 -12.26 8.75 11.66
CA LEU A 33 -11.56 7.73 10.90
C LEU A 33 -10.73 8.34 9.75
N GLY A 34 -10.13 7.49 8.92
CA GLY A 34 -9.27 7.85 7.78
C GLY A 34 -7.80 7.85 8.16
N MET A 35 -7.02 6.97 7.49
CA MET A 35 -5.59 6.83 7.80
C MET A 35 -4.72 7.77 6.99
N ASP A 36 -5.05 7.99 5.72
CA ASP A 36 -4.23 8.72 4.77
C ASP A 36 -4.71 10.16 4.61
N LEU A 37 -3.77 11.10 4.49
CA LEU A 37 -4.07 12.50 4.20
C LEU A 37 -3.12 13.09 3.17
N ALA A 38 -3.61 14.16 2.52
CA ALA A 38 -2.80 15.23 1.94
C ALA A 38 -3.42 16.58 2.30
N GLY A 39 -2.58 17.56 2.60
CA GLY A 39 -3.05 18.87 3.07
C GLY A 39 -1.93 19.87 3.22
N VAL A 40 -2.23 20.96 3.92
CA VAL A 40 -1.34 22.10 4.12
C VAL A 40 -1.09 22.28 5.62
N VAL A 41 0.16 22.49 5.98
CA VAL A 41 0.54 22.81 7.37
C VAL A 41 0.03 24.21 7.74
N GLU A 42 -0.86 24.27 8.72
CA GLU A 42 -1.44 25.52 9.23
C GLU A 42 -0.68 26.05 10.46
N ARG A 43 -0.14 25.13 11.28
CA ARG A 43 0.56 25.50 12.51
C ARG A 43 1.61 24.45 12.88
N LEU A 44 2.74 24.92 13.38
CA LEU A 44 3.80 24.06 13.89
C LEU A 44 3.61 23.85 15.40
N GLY A 45 3.91 22.64 15.88
CA GLY A 45 4.11 22.36 17.29
C GLY A 45 5.51 22.79 17.75
N GLU A 46 5.71 22.78 19.06
CA GLU A 46 7.00 23.07 19.64
C GLU A 46 8.07 22.08 19.14
N GLY A 47 9.25 22.59 18.80
CA GLY A 47 10.39 21.79 18.33
C GLY A 47 10.27 21.25 16.90
N VAL A 48 9.18 21.48 16.18
CA VAL A 48 9.05 21.03 14.78
C VAL A 48 9.83 21.97 13.85
N THR A 49 10.85 21.42 13.18
CA THR A 49 11.72 22.14 12.24
C THR A 49 11.68 21.58 10.81
N ALA A 50 11.06 20.41 10.62
CA ALA A 50 11.05 19.71 9.30
C ALA A 50 10.16 20.37 8.26
N PHE A 51 9.16 21.15 8.71
CA PHE A 51 8.18 21.81 7.84
C PHE A 51 8.08 23.30 8.16
N SER A 52 7.42 24.03 7.27
CA SER A 52 7.00 25.43 7.47
C SER A 52 5.49 25.55 7.33
N VAL A 53 4.89 26.57 7.91
CA VAL A 53 3.48 26.93 7.65
C VAL A 53 3.32 27.16 6.15
N GLY A 54 2.23 26.64 5.58
CA GLY A 54 1.96 26.67 4.13
C GLY A 54 2.60 25.50 3.35
N ALA A 55 3.43 24.66 4.00
CA ALA A 55 3.98 23.48 3.31
C ALA A 55 2.89 22.46 2.96
N GLU A 56 2.88 21.98 1.72
CA GLU A 56 2.05 20.87 1.29
C GLU A 56 2.67 19.54 1.74
N VAL A 57 1.89 18.74 2.47
CA VAL A 57 2.33 17.49 3.09
C VAL A 57 1.34 16.36 2.83
N TYR A 58 1.82 15.12 3.00
CA TYR A 58 0.98 13.93 2.96
C TYR A 58 1.54 12.87 3.92
N GLY A 59 0.69 11.95 4.38
CA GLY A 59 1.11 10.93 5.32
C GLY A 59 0.01 9.95 5.71
N MET A 60 0.42 8.83 6.30
CA MET A 60 -0.45 7.91 7.03
C MET A 60 -0.49 8.36 8.49
N ALA A 61 -1.54 9.12 8.85
CA ALA A 61 -1.50 10.00 10.01
C ALA A 61 -2.27 9.51 11.25
N GLY A 62 -3.33 8.70 11.07
CA GLY A 62 -4.18 8.35 12.22
C GLY A 62 -5.33 7.40 11.88
N GLY A 63 -6.48 7.56 12.56
CA GLY A 63 -7.66 6.72 12.40
C GLY A 63 -7.55 5.35 13.05
N ILE A 64 -6.43 5.04 13.70
CA ILE A 64 -6.15 3.79 14.41
C ILE A 64 -5.37 4.06 15.71
N GLY A 65 -5.37 3.11 16.64
CA GLY A 65 -4.59 3.19 17.87
C GLY A 65 -4.95 4.37 18.77
N GLY A 66 -6.19 4.83 18.74
CA GLY A 66 -6.64 6.01 19.50
C GLY A 66 -6.22 7.36 18.89
N ASN A 67 -5.49 7.35 17.76
CA ASN A 67 -5.13 8.60 17.07
C ASN A 67 -6.32 9.10 16.25
N GLN A 68 -6.51 10.42 16.23
CA GLN A 68 -7.49 11.06 15.35
C GLN A 68 -7.19 10.72 13.89
N GLY A 69 -8.24 10.47 13.10
CA GLY A 69 -8.12 10.21 11.66
C GLY A 69 -8.22 11.48 10.81
N ALA A 70 -8.05 11.28 9.51
CA ALA A 70 -7.95 12.33 8.50
C ALA A 70 -9.28 12.71 7.84
N LEU A 71 -10.40 12.05 8.18
CA LEU A 71 -11.74 12.43 7.71
C LEU A 71 -12.29 13.60 8.54
N ALA A 72 -11.54 14.69 8.52
CA ALA A 72 -11.80 15.96 9.21
C ALA A 72 -11.11 17.11 8.48
N GLN A 73 -11.61 18.32 8.64
CA GLN A 73 -10.99 19.50 8.02
C GLN A 73 -9.58 19.79 8.58
N TYR A 74 -9.32 19.43 9.82
CA TYR A 74 -8.03 19.62 10.49
C TYR A 74 -7.66 18.39 11.30
N ILE A 75 -6.36 18.11 11.33
CA ILE A 75 -5.77 17.05 12.15
C ILE A 75 -4.46 17.53 12.80
N ALA A 76 -4.30 17.24 14.08
CA ALA A 76 -3.00 17.33 14.74
C ALA A 76 -2.26 16.01 14.54
N VAL A 77 -1.11 16.04 13.87
CA VAL A 77 -0.37 14.84 13.50
C VAL A 77 1.11 14.98 13.85
N ASP A 78 1.73 13.85 14.17
CA ASP A 78 3.17 13.74 14.38
C ASP A 78 3.91 14.08 13.09
N ALA A 79 4.84 15.04 13.15
CA ALA A 79 5.62 15.47 12.00
C ALA A 79 6.43 14.32 11.36
N ASP A 80 6.85 13.34 12.17
CA ASP A 80 7.60 12.18 11.72
C ASP A 80 6.81 11.23 10.80
N LEU A 81 5.48 11.32 10.79
CA LEU A 81 4.60 10.55 9.90
C LEU A 81 4.40 11.20 8.53
N LEU A 82 4.90 12.41 8.33
CA LEU A 82 4.64 13.21 7.13
C LEU A 82 5.87 13.33 6.23
N ALA A 83 5.60 13.52 4.94
CA ALA A 83 6.59 13.99 3.98
C ALA A 83 6.03 15.18 3.17
N ARG A 84 6.92 15.93 2.50
CA ARG A 84 6.52 16.96 1.53
C ARG A 84 5.83 16.31 0.35
N LYS A 85 4.67 16.82 -0.02
CA LYS A 85 3.91 16.34 -1.19
C LYS A 85 4.75 16.50 -2.47
N PRO A 86 4.76 15.50 -3.38
CA PRO A 86 5.34 15.68 -4.70
C PRO A 86 4.69 16.87 -5.43
N HIS A 87 5.49 17.77 -6.01
CA HIS A 87 4.97 18.97 -6.66
C HIS A 87 4.16 18.67 -7.92
N ASN A 88 4.40 17.51 -8.55
CA ASN A 88 3.73 17.05 -9.77
C ASN A 88 2.49 16.19 -9.50
N LEU A 89 2.10 15.96 -8.25
CA LEU A 89 0.87 15.28 -7.88
C LEU A 89 -0.15 16.25 -7.30
N SER A 90 -1.43 16.03 -7.63
CA SER A 90 -2.55 16.68 -6.96
C SER A 90 -2.67 16.24 -5.51
N MET A 91 -3.45 16.94 -4.68
CA MET A 91 -3.76 16.52 -3.30
C MET A 91 -4.43 15.14 -3.26
N ARG A 92 -5.31 14.84 -4.22
CA ARG A 92 -5.98 13.55 -4.32
C ARG A 92 -5.00 12.41 -4.59
N GLU A 93 -4.10 12.58 -5.55
CA GLU A 93 -3.07 11.58 -5.86
C GLU A 93 -2.11 11.39 -4.67
N ALA A 94 -1.70 12.47 -4.04
CA ALA A 94 -0.83 12.40 -2.87
C ALA A 94 -1.52 11.70 -1.69
N ALA A 95 -2.79 12.02 -1.39
CA ALA A 95 -3.55 11.36 -0.34
C ALA A 95 -3.74 9.86 -0.59
N ALA A 96 -3.75 9.42 -1.84
CA ALA A 96 -3.94 8.01 -2.20
C ALA A 96 -2.72 7.12 -1.91
N LEU A 97 -1.52 7.70 -1.71
CA LEU A 97 -0.26 6.97 -1.64
C LEU A 97 0.10 6.42 -0.26
N PRO A 98 -0.10 7.11 0.89
CA PRO A 98 0.69 6.82 2.07
C PRO A 98 0.63 5.36 2.53
N LEU A 99 -0.52 4.82 2.89
CA LEU A 99 -0.64 3.45 3.37
C LEU A 99 -0.12 2.43 2.35
N ILE A 100 -0.52 2.57 1.09
CA ILE A 100 -0.18 1.58 0.06
C ILE A 100 1.30 1.62 -0.33
N PHE A 101 1.91 2.81 -0.33
CA PHE A 101 3.33 2.96 -0.64
C PHE A 101 4.20 2.44 0.52
N ILE A 102 3.87 2.80 1.77
CA ILE A 102 4.59 2.29 2.95
C ILE A 102 4.50 0.76 2.99
N THR A 103 3.30 0.19 2.78
CA THR A 103 3.12 -1.28 2.76
C THR A 103 3.98 -1.94 1.67
N ALA A 104 3.97 -1.40 0.45
CA ALA A 104 4.75 -1.93 -0.64
C ALA A 104 6.27 -1.81 -0.39
N TRP A 105 6.70 -0.67 0.16
CA TRP A 105 8.11 -0.40 0.46
C TRP A 105 8.65 -1.31 1.57
N GLU A 106 7.95 -1.38 2.71
CA GLU A 106 8.33 -2.27 3.82
C GLU A 106 8.51 -3.72 3.36
N GLY A 107 7.61 -4.20 2.49
CA GLY A 107 7.74 -5.55 1.91
C GLY A 107 8.96 -5.66 1.01
N LEU A 108 8.96 -4.92 -0.09
CA LEU A 108 9.94 -5.11 -1.17
C LEU A 108 11.34 -4.60 -0.83
N VAL A 109 11.44 -3.52 -0.06
CA VAL A 109 12.74 -2.88 0.23
C VAL A 109 13.26 -3.28 1.60
N ASP A 110 12.47 -3.09 2.65
CA ASP A 110 12.96 -3.30 4.02
C ASP A 110 13.05 -4.80 4.39
N ARG A 111 12.13 -5.64 3.87
CA ARG A 111 12.12 -7.08 4.16
C ARG A 111 12.87 -7.90 3.10
N ALA A 112 12.43 -7.83 1.84
CA ALA A 112 13.00 -8.66 0.78
C ALA A 112 14.26 -8.07 0.15
N ASN A 113 14.51 -6.77 0.32
CA ASN A 113 15.64 -6.05 -0.27
C ASN A 113 15.79 -6.37 -1.78
N VAL A 114 14.69 -6.19 -2.52
CA VAL A 114 14.61 -6.46 -3.97
C VAL A 114 15.73 -5.75 -4.70
N ARG A 115 16.38 -6.45 -5.64
CA ARG A 115 17.55 -5.99 -6.39
C ARG A 115 17.35 -6.19 -7.90
N ALA A 116 18.18 -5.52 -8.66
CA ALA A 116 18.23 -5.67 -10.11
C ALA A 116 18.47 -7.13 -10.54
N GLY A 117 17.76 -7.55 -11.58
CA GLY A 117 17.84 -8.89 -12.15
C GLY A 117 17.02 -9.96 -11.43
N GLN A 118 16.39 -9.65 -10.28
CA GLN A 118 15.48 -10.60 -9.63
C GLN A 118 14.13 -10.65 -10.35
N LYS A 119 13.53 -11.84 -10.38
CA LYS A 119 12.14 -12.06 -10.84
C LYS A 119 11.20 -11.90 -9.66
N VAL A 120 10.33 -10.89 -9.72
CA VAL A 120 9.38 -10.54 -8.65
C VAL A 120 7.97 -10.77 -9.13
N LEU A 121 7.22 -11.63 -8.43
CA LEU A 121 5.80 -11.85 -8.64
C LEU A 121 4.99 -11.06 -7.62
N ILE A 122 3.99 -10.28 -8.09
CA ILE A 122 3.08 -9.54 -7.22
C ILE A 122 1.66 -9.99 -7.47
N HIS A 123 1.03 -10.55 -6.46
CA HIS A 123 -0.38 -10.92 -6.53
C HIS A 123 -1.27 -9.69 -6.35
N GLY A 124 -2.31 -9.57 -7.20
CA GLY A 124 -3.20 -8.42 -7.16
C GLY A 124 -2.60 -7.14 -7.75
N GLY A 125 -1.87 -7.24 -8.87
CA GLY A 125 -1.07 -6.18 -9.46
C GLY A 125 -1.77 -4.86 -9.78
N ALA A 126 -3.09 -4.86 -10.03
CA ALA A 126 -3.88 -3.64 -10.25
C ALA A 126 -4.59 -3.13 -8.98
N GLY A 127 -4.40 -3.79 -7.84
CA GLY A 127 -4.93 -3.37 -6.54
C GLY A 127 -4.19 -2.16 -5.95
N GLY A 128 -4.69 -1.68 -4.82
CA GLY A 128 -4.10 -0.51 -4.13
C GLY A 128 -2.62 -0.67 -3.83
N VAL A 129 -2.22 -1.71 -3.10
CA VAL A 129 -0.80 -1.99 -2.81
C VAL A 129 -0.08 -2.49 -4.06
N GLY A 130 -0.73 -3.37 -4.84
CA GLY A 130 -0.11 -4.04 -5.99
C GLY A 130 0.45 -3.07 -7.03
N HIS A 131 -0.34 -2.07 -7.49
CA HIS A 131 0.11 -1.17 -8.55
C HIS A 131 1.31 -0.29 -8.14
N VAL A 132 1.46 -0.01 -6.86
CA VAL A 132 2.62 0.70 -6.31
C VAL A 132 3.81 -0.24 -6.17
N ALA A 133 3.57 -1.47 -5.70
CA ALA A 133 4.59 -2.51 -5.55
C ALA A 133 5.27 -2.85 -6.90
N LEU A 134 4.49 -2.92 -8.00
CA LEU A 134 5.03 -3.11 -9.36
C LEU A 134 6.08 -2.05 -9.70
N GLN A 135 5.75 -0.78 -9.44
CA GLN A 135 6.59 0.36 -9.79
C GLN A 135 7.83 0.44 -8.90
N ILE A 136 7.73 0.12 -7.61
CA ILE A 136 8.88 0.03 -6.70
C ILE A 136 9.83 -1.07 -7.17
N ALA A 137 9.32 -2.28 -7.42
CA ALA A 137 10.16 -3.41 -7.87
C ALA A 137 10.86 -3.09 -9.19
N LYS A 138 10.15 -2.48 -10.15
CA LYS A 138 10.71 -2.03 -11.42
C LYS A 138 11.79 -0.96 -11.25
N ALA A 139 11.56 0.05 -10.42
CA ALA A 139 12.55 1.09 -10.14
C ALA A 139 13.83 0.54 -9.48
N ARG A 140 13.73 -0.62 -8.82
CA ARG A 140 14.87 -1.35 -8.27
C ARG A 140 15.56 -2.28 -9.28
N GLY A 141 15.09 -2.28 -10.55
CA GLY A 141 15.69 -3.06 -11.64
C GLY A 141 15.25 -4.51 -11.71
N ALA A 142 14.17 -4.90 -11.01
CA ALA A 142 13.63 -6.25 -11.10
C ALA A 142 12.85 -6.48 -12.39
N GLU A 143 12.76 -7.73 -12.82
CA GLU A 143 11.81 -8.22 -13.79
C GLU A 143 10.49 -8.52 -13.06
N VAL A 144 9.42 -7.83 -13.44
CA VAL A 144 8.19 -7.80 -12.64
C VAL A 144 7.05 -8.50 -13.35
N PHE A 145 6.42 -9.41 -12.62
CA PHE A 145 5.24 -10.17 -13.03
C PHE A 145 4.10 -9.88 -12.06
N ALA A 146 2.86 -9.87 -12.56
CA ALA A 146 1.74 -9.64 -11.66
C ALA A 146 0.50 -10.43 -12.03
N THR A 147 -0.12 -11.03 -11.02
CA THR A 147 -1.43 -11.65 -11.23
C THR A 147 -2.53 -10.60 -11.21
N GLY A 148 -3.49 -10.77 -12.11
CA GLY A 148 -4.70 -9.98 -12.21
C GLY A 148 -5.74 -10.71 -13.02
N SER A 149 -6.94 -10.16 -13.18
CA SER A 149 -7.92 -10.64 -14.15
C SER A 149 -7.58 -10.10 -15.55
N ALA A 150 -8.17 -10.65 -16.59
CA ALA A 150 -8.05 -10.14 -17.96
C ALA A 150 -8.37 -8.63 -18.05
N HIS A 151 -9.32 -8.15 -17.24
CA HIS A 151 -9.69 -6.74 -17.17
C HIS A 151 -8.58 -5.85 -16.60
N SER A 152 -7.70 -6.39 -15.77
CA SER A 152 -6.58 -5.66 -15.15
C SER A 152 -5.31 -5.65 -16.02
N ARG A 153 -5.28 -6.40 -17.13
CA ARG A 153 -4.11 -6.58 -17.99
C ARG A 153 -3.48 -5.26 -18.41
N ALA A 154 -4.29 -4.38 -19.03
CA ALA A 154 -3.79 -3.10 -19.55
C ALA A 154 -3.21 -2.21 -18.46
N ALA A 155 -3.79 -2.21 -17.26
CA ALA A 155 -3.27 -1.47 -16.12
C ALA A 155 -1.90 -2.02 -15.68
N ILE A 156 -1.76 -3.33 -15.54
CA ILE A 156 -0.49 -3.99 -15.16
C ILE A 156 0.60 -3.69 -16.20
N GLU A 157 0.30 -3.86 -17.49
CA GLU A 157 1.23 -3.56 -18.60
C GLU A 157 1.65 -2.08 -18.60
N SER A 158 0.72 -1.16 -18.30
CA SER A 158 1.02 0.28 -18.25
C SER A 158 2.02 0.66 -17.17
N PHE A 159 2.15 -0.16 -16.12
CA PHE A 159 3.18 -0.02 -15.08
C PHE A 159 4.46 -0.79 -15.41
N GLY A 160 4.52 -1.43 -16.58
CA GLY A 160 5.70 -2.12 -17.12
C GLY A 160 5.95 -3.48 -16.50
N ALA A 161 4.92 -4.16 -16.02
CA ALA A 161 4.97 -5.52 -15.53
C ALA A 161 4.32 -6.49 -16.53
N THR A 162 4.72 -7.76 -16.50
CA THR A 162 4.13 -8.83 -17.27
C THR A 162 2.86 -9.34 -16.58
N PRO A 163 1.67 -9.22 -17.19
CA PRO A 163 0.42 -9.66 -16.57
C PRO A 163 0.23 -11.18 -16.68
N ILE A 164 -0.24 -11.78 -15.60
CA ILE A 164 -0.63 -13.19 -15.49
C ILE A 164 -2.11 -13.24 -15.14
N ASP A 165 -2.94 -13.84 -15.98
CA ASP A 165 -4.36 -14.05 -15.66
C ASP A 165 -4.50 -15.28 -14.75
N TYR A 166 -4.78 -15.03 -13.46
CA TYR A 166 -4.92 -16.07 -12.44
C TYR A 166 -6.16 -16.98 -12.66
N ARG A 167 -7.07 -16.62 -13.58
CA ARG A 167 -8.25 -17.41 -13.89
C ARG A 167 -7.97 -18.48 -14.95
N SER A 168 -6.96 -18.28 -15.76
CA SER A 168 -6.58 -19.16 -16.86
C SER A 168 -5.21 -19.83 -16.71
N SER A 169 -4.45 -19.48 -15.65
CA SER A 169 -3.10 -20.01 -15.43
C SER A 169 -2.97 -20.53 -14.00
N THR A 170 -2.47 -21.75 -13.86
CA THR A 170 -2.09 -22.34 -12.58
C THR A 170 -0.72 -21.84 -12.12
N VAL A 171 -0.33 -22.12 -10.86
CA VAL A 171 1.01 -21.81 -10.35
C VAL A 171 2.10 -22.44 -11.21
N ASP A 172 1.92 -23.73 -11.57
CA ASP A 172 2.89 -24.49 -12.37
C ASP A 172 3.02 -23.91 -13.79
N ASP A 173 1.90 -23.47 -14.40
CA ASP A 173 1.90 -22.87 -15.74
C ASP A 173 2.75 -21.58 -15.76
N TYR A 174 2.49 -20.63 -14.86
CA TYR A 174 3.23 -19.39 -14.92
C TYR A 174 4.67 -19.51 -14.37
N MET A 175 4.95 -20.47 -13.50
CA MET A 175 6.33 -20.82 -13.13
C MET A 175 7.11 -21.37 -14.33
N ALA A 176 6.54 -22.33 -15.04
CA ALA A 176 7.16 -22.90 -16.25
C ALA A 176 7.41 -21.81 -17.31
N GLN A 177 6.41 -20.95 -17.54
CA GLN A 177 6.47 -19.92 -18.58
C GLN A 177 7.47 -18.81 -18.28
N HIS A 178 7.64 -18.42 -17.02
CA HIS A 178 8.38 -17.20 -16.66
C HIS A 178 9.67 -17.45 -15.87
N THR A 179 9.84 -18.66 -15.32
CA THR A 179 10.99 -18.97 -14.43
C THR A 179 11.66 -20.32 -14.78
N ASP A 180 11.31 -20.92 -15.92
CA ASP A 180 11.77 -22.26 -16.29
C ASP A 180 11.48 -23.32 -15.21
N GLY A 181 10.42 -23.11 -14.43
CA GLY A 181 10.00 -23.96 -13.30
C GLY A 181 10.74 -23.73 -11.98
N GLU A 182 11.74 -22.84 -11.94
CA GLU A 182 12.53 -22.60 -10.71
C GLU A 182 11.78 -21.82 -9.63
N GLY A 183 10.80 -20.99 -10.01
CA GLY A 183 10.07 -20.07 -9.12
C GLY A 183 10.66 -18.67 -9.08
N PHE A 184 9.91 -17.76 -8.46
CA PHE A 184 10.27 -16.35 -8.38
C PHE A 184 11.19 -16.07 -7.19
N ASP A 185 12.14 -15.15 -7.34
CA ASP A 185 13.03 -14.73 -6.26
C ASP A 185 12.27 -14.08 -5.11
N VAL A 186 11.25 -13.28 -5.43
CA VAL A 186 10.35 -12.66 -4.46
C VAL A 186 8.90 -12.82 -4.93
N VAL A 187 8.02 -13.27 -4.02
CA VAL A 187 6.57 -13.31 -4.24
C VAL A 187 5.90 -12.43 -3.21
N TYR A 188 5.21 -11.39 -3.66
CA TYR A 188 4.48 -10.49 -2.77
C TYR A 188 2.97 -10.71 -2.89
N ASP A 189 2.40 -11.32 -1.87
CA ASP A 189 0.95 -11.48 -1.74
C ASP A 189 0.32 -10.22 -1.15
N THR A 190 -0.56 -9.57 -1.93
CA THR A 190 -1.38 -8.43 -1.51
C THR A 190 -2.88 -8.76 -1.48
N VAL A 191 -3.23 -10.05 -1.52
CA VAL A 191 -4.61 -10.56 -1.63
C VAL A 191 -5.01 -11.37 -0.40
N GLY A 192 -4.10 -12.22 0.11
CA GLY A 192 -4.34 -13.10 1.27
C GLY A 192 -5.06 -14.39 0.95
N GLY A 193 -5.37 -15.16 1.98
CA GLY A 193 -6.08 -16.45 1.87
C GLY A 193 -5.33 -17.43 0.98
N SER A 194 -6.04 -18.12 0.07
CA SER A 194 -5.46 -19.12 -0.83
C SER A 194 -4.36 -18.56 -1.76
N THR A 195 -4.32 -17.25 -1.99
CA THR A 195 -3.25 -16.62 -2.77
C THR A 195 -1.92 -16.64 -2.03
N LEU A 196 -1.94 -16.50 -0.71
CA LEU A 196 -0.74 -16.69 0.11
C LEU A 196 -0.25 -18.14 0.05
N ASP A 197 -1.15 -19.12 0.11
CA ASP A 197 -0.79 -20.55 -0.04
C ASP A 197 -0.17 -20.83 -1.42
N ALA A 198 -0.72 -20.25 -2.48
CA ALA A 198 -0.16 -20.31 -3.84
C ALA A 198 1.24 -19.65 -3.91
N SER A 199 1.47 -18.59 -3.17
CA SER A 199 2.78 -17.90 -3.08
C SER A 199 3.87 -18.83 -2.52
N PHE A 200 3.54 -19.69 -1.56
CA PHE A 200 4.49 -20.67 -1.01
C PHE A 200 4.92 -21.71 -2.05
N ALA A 201 4.08 -22.00 -3.04
CA ALA A 201 4.42 -22.90 -4.13
C ALA A 201 5.20 -22.20 -5.27
N ALA A 202 4.98 -20.90 -5.46
CA ALA A 202 5.57 -20.13 -6.56
C ALA A 202 6.98 -19.60 -6.29
N VAL A 203 7.42 -19.62 -5.03
CA VAL A 203 8.70 -19.04 -4.62
C VAL A 203 9.90 -19.93 -4.96
N LYS A 204 11.04 -19.37 -5.29
CA LYS A 204 12.28 -20.06 -5.62
C LYS A 204 12.81 -20.88 -4.43
N ILE A 205 13.42 -22.03 -4.73
CA ILE A 205 14.02 -22.91 -3.72
C ILE A 205 15.27 -22.25 -3.12
N TYR A 206 15.43 -22.34 -1.80
CA TYR A 206 16.48 -21.82 -0.92
C TYR A 206 16.57 -20.30 -0.82
N THR A 207 16.58 -19.60 -1.94
CA THR A 207 16.86 -18.16 -1.98
C THR A 207 15.61 -17.30 -2.05
N GLY A 208 14.44 -17.93 -2.24
CA GLY A 208 13.18 -17.23 -2.45
C GLY A 208 12.58 -16.63 -1.17
N HIS A 209 11.85 -15.54 -1.34
CA HIS A 209 11.22 -14.82 -0.24
C HIS A 209 9.76 -14.52 -0.54
N VAL A 210 8.87 -15.02 0.30
CA VAL A 210 7.43 -14.72 0.26
C VAL A 210 7.13 -13.58 1.23
N LEU A 211 6.42 -12.59 0.76
CA LEU A 211 5.90 -11.45 1.54
C LEU A 211 4.38 -11.49 1.54
N SER A 212 3.73 -11.13 2.65
CA SER A 212 2.29 -10.86 2.66
C SER A 212 1.94 -9.70 3.59
N CYS A 213 1.07 -8.81 3.13
CA CYS A 213 0.42 -7.79 3.96
C CYS A 213 -0.99 -8.20 4.41
N LEU A 214 -1.45 -9.39 4.03
CA LEU A 214 -2.76 -9.97 4.37
C LEU A 214 -2.66 -11.44 4.82
N GLY A 215 -1.58 -11.79 5.52
CA GLY A 215 -1.34 -13.14 6.05
C GLY A 215 -2.19 -13.48 7.27
N TRP A 216 -3.49 -13.25 7.16
CA TRP A 216 -4.48 -13.54 8.20
C TRP A 216 -5.02 -14.96 8.07
N GLY A 217 -5.34 -15.59 9.17
CA GLY A 217 -5.93 -16.93 9.22
C GLY A 217 -4.89 -18.04 9.43
N GLU A 218 -5.21 -19.23 8.96
CA GLU A 218 -4.37 -20.43 9.12
C GLU A 218 -3.80 -20.84 7.76
N HIS A 219 -2.48 -21.03 7.71
CA HIS A 219 -1.76 -21.42 6.50
C HIS A 219 -0.84 -22.62 6.76
N LYS A 220 -0.78 -23.54 5.79
CA LYS A 220 0.13 -24.69 5.85
C LYS A 220 1.54 -24.25 5.42
N LEU A 221 2.50 -24.29 6.33
CA LEU A 221 3.89 -23.88 6.05
C LEU A 221 4.71 -24.98 5.35
N ALA A 222 4.20 -26.22 5.24
CA ALA A 222 4.94 -27.31 4.63
C ALA A 222 5.43 -27.00 3.18
N PRO A 223 4.62 -26.41 2.28
CA PRO A 223 5.10 -26.06 0.93
C PRO A 223 6.27 -25.08 0.96
N LEU A 224 6.24 -24.07 1.85
CA LEU A 224 7.33 -23.13 2.05
C LEU A 224 8.59 -23.83 2.61
N SER A 225 8.39 -24.69 3.62
CA SER A 225 9.48 -25.45 4.28
C SER A 225 10.18 -26.39 3.30
N PHE A 226 9.43 -27.05 2.40
CA PHE A 226 10.00 -27.93 1.38
C PHE A 226 10.82 -27.18 0.33
N ARG A 227 10.62 -25.87 0.21
CA ARG A 227 11.45 -25.00 -0.63
C ARG A 227 12.62 -24.36 0.13
N GLY A 228 12.67 -24.50 1.46
CA GLY A 228 13.68 -23.84 2.29
C GLY A 228 13.63 -22.30 2.14
N ALA A 229 12.47 -21.75 1.79
CA ALA A 229 12.30 -20.34 1.49
C ALA A 229 11.93 -19.52 2.75
N THR A 230 12.06 -18.20 2.64
CA THR A 230 11.75 -17.25 3.74
C THR A 230 10.32 -16.73 3.60
N TYR A 231 9.66 -16.46 4.73
CA TYR A 231 8.42 -15.69 4.80
C TYR A 231 8.58 -14.47 5.68
N SER A 232 8.03 -13.33 5.26
CA SER A 232 7.89 -12.14 6.09
C SER A 232 6.49 -11.55 6.02
N GLY A 233 5.88 -11.33 7.17
CA GLY A 233 4.67 -10.52 7.29
C GLY A 233 4.99 -9.04 7.19
N VAL A 234 4.10 -8.27 6.56
CA VAL A 234 4.14 -6.80 6.49
C VAL A 234 2.94 -6.26 7.26
N PHE A 235 3.18 -5.47 8.31
CA PHE A 235 2.13 -4.88 9.13
C PHE A 235 2.43 -3.41 9.41
N THR A 236 2.11 -2.58 8.45
CA THR A 236 2.39 -1.14 8.37
C THR A 236 1.76 -0.30 9.50
N LEU A 237 0.82 -0.87 10.26
CA LEU A 237 0.13 -0.14 11.32
C LEU A 237 0.96 0.03 12.60
N LEU A 238 2.03 -0.76 12.79
CA LEU A 238 2.81 -0.81 14.03
C LEU A 238 3.28 0.57 14.53
N PRO A 239 3.82 1.48 13.69
CA PRO A 239 4.27 2.78 14.17
C PRO A 239 3.15 3.66 14.73
N LEU A 240 1.94 3.59 14.18
CA LEU A 240 0.77 4.30 14.73
C LEU A 240 0.27 3.65 16.01
N LEU A 241 0.30 2.31 16.11
CA LEU A 241 -0.17 1.58 17.28
C LEU A 241 0.79 1.66 18.47
N THR A 242 2.09 1.67 18.22
CA THR A 242 3.13 1.58 19.27
C THR A 242 3.89 2.88 19.51
N GLY A 243 3.79 3.84 18.60
CA GLY A 243 4.60 5.07 18.61
C GLY A 243 6.05 4.87 18.14
N LYS A 244 6.48 3.63 17.86
CA LYS A 244 7.86 3.32 17.46
C LYS A 244 7.99 3.26 15.94
N GLY A 245 9.03 3.89 15.38
CA GLY A 245 9.32 3.84 13.94
C GLY A 245 8.55 4.83 13.08
N ARG A 246 7.84 5.82 13.66
CA ARG A 246 7.09 6.86 12.91
C ARG A 246 7.96 7.59 11.89
N LYS A 247 9.18 7.97 12.28
CA LYS A 247 10.15 8.64 11.42
C LYS A 247 10.45 7.85 10.14
N HIS A 248 10.54 6.52 10.25
CA HIS A 248 10.76 5.67 9.08
C HIS A 248 9.62 5.76 8.05
N HIS A 249 8.38 5.90 8.49
CA HIS A 249 7.24 6.15 7.59
C HIS A 249 7.41 7.47 6.80
N GLY A 250 7.81 8.55 7.48
CA GLY A 250 8.11 9.81 6.80
C GLY A 250 9.28 9.68 5.80
N GLU A 251 10.32 8.93 6.17
CA GLU A 251 11.46 8.64 5.28
C GLU A 251 11.03 7.83 4.04
N ILE A 252 10.19 6.81 4.22
CA ILE A 252 9.59 6.04 3.11
C ILE A 252 8.78 6.95 2.20
N LEU A 253 7.93 7.82 2.74
CA LEU A 253 7.15 8.76 1.94
C LEU A 253 8.02 9.79 1.22
N ALA A 254 9.16 10.19 1.79
CA ALA A 254 10.14 11.00 1.07
C ALA A 254 10.75 10.25 -0.13
N GLN A 255 10.84 8.91 -0.12
CA GLN A 255 11.18 8.12 -1.32
C GLN A 255 10.04 8.14 -2.34
N ALA A 256 8.78 8.03 -1.89
CA ALA A 256 7.63 8.16 -2.78
C ALA A 256 7.62 9.51 -3.50
N THR A 257 7.93 10.61 -2.78
CA THR A 257 8.07 11.94 -3.36
C THR A 257 9.15 11.96 -4.45
N ARG A 258 10.34 11.40 -4.19
CA ARG A 258 11.41 11.32 -5.18
C ARG A 258 11.02 10.51 -6.41
N MET A 259 10.42 9.34 -6.23
CA MET A 259 9.97 8.48 -7.33
C MET A 259 8.88 9.15 -8.18
N ALA A 260 7.91 9.82 -7.56
CA ALA A 260 6.86 10.54 -8.27
C ALA A 260 7.44 11.68 -9.11
N GLN A 261 8.33 12.49 -8.54
CA GLN A 261 8.98 13.60 -9.23
C GLN A 261 9.91 13.15 -10.37
N ALA A 262 10.49 11.94 -10.25
CA ALA A 262 11.27 11.30 -11.30
C ALA A 262 10.42 10.60 -12.38
N GLY A 263 9.07 10.65 -12.29
CA GLY A 263 8.16 9.96 -13.21
C GLY A 263 8.15 8.43 -13.07
N GLN A 264 8.70 7.90 -11.98
CA GLN A 264 8.78 6.47 -11.68
C GLN A 264 7.59 5.94 -10.87
N LEU A 265 6.72 6.82 -10.40
CA LEU A 265 5.55 6.49 -9.59
C LEU A 265 4.33 7.25 -10.10
N ARG A 266 3.30 6.53 -10.49
CA ARG A 266 1.98 7.04 -10.86
C ARG A 266 0.92 6.40 -9.97
N VAL A 267 -0.13 7.15 -9.69
CA VAL A 267 -1.22 6.71 -8.83
C VAL A 267 -2.44 6.33 -9.68
N LEU A 268 -3.02 5.19 -9.40
CA LEU A 268 -4.29 4.79 -10.00
C LEU A 268 -5.43 5.22 -9.07
N LEU A 269 -6.18 6.24 -9.49
CA LEU A 269 -7.36 6.73 -8.77
C LEU A 269 -8.64 6.15 -9.35
N ASP A 270 -9.61 5.88 -8.48
CA ASP A 270 -10.99 5.65 -8.91
C ASP A 270 -11.55 6.92 -9.54
N ALA A 271 -12.34 6.76 -10.62
CA ALA A 271 -12.89 7.88 -11.36
C ALA A 271 -13.97 8.65 -10.57
N GLN A 272 -14.62 8.02 -9.60
CA GLN A 272 -15.64 8.67 -8.77
C GLN A 272 -15.01 9.62 -7.76
N ARG A 273 -15.70 10.72 -7.52
CA ARG A 273 -15.29 11.72 -6.52
C ARG A 273 -16.32 11.72 -5.40
N PHE A 274 -15.82 11.88 -4.18
CA PHE A 274 -16.63 11.92 -2.98
C PHE A 274 -16.20 13.09 -2.11
N THR A 275 -17.15 13.70 -1.45
CA THR A 275 -16.94 14.73 -0.42
C THR A 275 -17.01 14.12 0.98
N LEU A 276 -16.66 14.90 2.01
CA LEU A 276 -16.72 14.45 3.40
C LEU A 276 -18.13 14.00 3.82
N THR A 277 -19.18 14.58 3.24
CA THR A 277 -20.58 14.19 3.51
C THR A 277 -20.98 12.87 2.85
N GLU A 278 -20.18 12.37 1.90
CA GLU A 278 -20.43 11.15 1.12
C GLU A 278 -19.52 9.98 1.55
N VAL A 279 -18.95 10.03 2.76
CA VAL A 279 -18.00 9.00 3.27
C VAL A 279 -18.59 7.59 3.17
N ASN A 280 -19.87 7.39 3.48
CA ASN A 280 -20.52 6.08 3.41
C ASN A 280 -20.53 5.54 1.97
N GLN A 281 -20.82 6.39 0.98
CA GLN A 281 -20.79 5.99 -0.44
C GLN A 281 -19.35 5.65 -0.88
N ALA A 282 -18.35 6.39 -0.40
CA ALA A 282 -16.95 6.07 -0.65
C ALA A 282 -16.55 4.71 -0.04
N TYR A 283 -17.06 4.37 1.15
CA TYR A 283 -16.84 3.07 1.79
C TYR A 283 -17.52 1.93 1.02
N GLU A 284 -18.73 2.13 0.55
CA GLU A 284 -19.44 1.18 -0.33
C GLU A 284 -18.66 0.97 -1.63
N ARG A 285 -18.14 2.05 -2.23
CA ARG A 285 -17.33 1.99 -3.46
C ARG A 285 -16.09 1.13 -3.27
N VAL A 286 -15.35 1.28 -2.17
CA VAL A 286 -14.16 0.44 -1.85
C VAL A 286 -14.53 -1.03 -1.70
N SER A 287 -15.71 -1.32 -1.16
CA SER A 287 -16.19 -2.67 -0.91
C SER A 287 -16.83 -3.34 -2.13
N SER A 288 -17.15 -2.56 -3.18
CA SER A 288 -17.86 -3.05 -4.38
C SER A 288 -16.92 -3.76 -5.35
N ALA A 289 -17.45 -4.78 -6.05
CA ALA A 289 -16.76 -5.39 -7.18
C ALA A 289 -16.57 -4.37 -8.31
N GLY A 290 -15.39 -4.39 -8.95
CA GLY A 290 -15.08 -3.51 -10.08
C GLY A 290 -14.52 -2.14 -9.70
N ASN A 291 -14.20 -1.92 -8.43
CA ASN A 291 -13.38 -0.76 -8.02
C ASN A 291 -12.01 -0.85 -8.71
N GLN A 292 -11.60 0.23 -9.38
CA GLN A 292 -10.28 0.36 -9.99
C GLN A 292 -9.57 1.56 -9.39
N GLY A 293 -8.43 1.31 -8.75
CA GLY A 293 -7.64 2.35 -8.14
C GLY A 293 -8.10 2.76 -6.75
N LYS A 294 -7.52 3.82 -6.22
CA LYS A 294 -7.77 4.32 -4.87
C LYS A 294 -8.95 5.29 -4.86
N VAL A 295 -9.88 5.03 -3.95
CA VAL A 295 -10.99 5.96 -3.64
C VAL A 295 -10.47 7.07 -2.74
N VAL A 296 -10.77 8.31 -3.10
CA VAL A 296 -10.32 9.51 -2.38
C VAL A 296 -11.50 10.44 -2.12
N ILE A 297 -11.56 10.96 -0.90
CA ILE A 297 -12.55 11.91 -0.41
C ILE A 297 -11.93 13.31 -0.45
N ASP A 298 -12.58 14.22 -1.12
CA ASP A 298 -12.25 15.65 -1.08
C ASP A 298 -12.80 16.25 0.24
N ILE A 299 -11.92 16.86 1.04
CA ILE A 299 -12.29 17.38 2.38
C ILE A 299 -12.64 18.86 2.33
N ALA A 300 -11.99 19.63 1.44
CA ALA A 300 -12.21 21.08 1.26
C ALA A 300 -12.30 21.43 -0.22
#